data_544584842d6d9cea65c590c31dcd9bff
#
_entry.id   544584842d6d9cea65c590c31dcd9bff
#
_cell.length_a   1.000
_cell.length_b   1.000
_cell.length_c   1.000
_cell.angle_alpha   90.00
_cell.angle_beta   90.00
_cell.angle_gamma   90.00
#
_symmetry.space_group_name_H-M   'P 1'
#
loop_
_entity.id
_entity.type
_entity.pdbx_description
1 polymer ?
#
loop_
_entity_poly.entity_id
_entity_poly.type
_entity_poly.pdbx_seq_one_letter_code
_entity_poly.pdbx_strand_id
1 'polypeptide(L)'
;MLTVAVVRFPGSNCDVDALRAVERVGVMAQFVWHRDTSLHGADIVILPGGFSYGDYLRSGAIARFSPVMQAVQRHAADGGPVLGICNGFQILCEAHLLPGALLRNAGLAFVSKPVDVVVERTATAFTSVFEPGVRLRLPVAHGDGRFVAAEDTLRMLEAEGRVVLRYVPATEESPLQPNPNGSANHIAGISNATGTVVGLMPHPERVADPLLGVPDGLGFFTSLAAWRPPVSTLSTPNP
;
A
#
# COMPACT_ATOMS: atom_id res chain seq x y z
N MET A 1 19.44 3.93 12.24
CA MET A 1 18.05 4.00 12.77
C MET A 1 17.17 4.03 11.54
N LEU A 2 16.11 3.22 11.50
CA LEU A 2 15.22 3.13 10.32
C LEU A 2 14.46 4.43 10.13
N THR A 3 14.42 4.94 8.88
CA THR A 3 13.76 6.19 8.51
C THR A 3 12.77 5.97 7.38
N VAL A 4 11.56 6.52 7.50
CA VAL A 4 10.49 6.41 6.51
C VAL A 4 10.24 7.75 5.83
N ALA A 5 10.24 7.76 4.49
CA ALA A 5 9.78 8.88 3.69
C ALA A 5 8.27 8.75 3.43
N VAL A 6 7.47 9.69 3.92
CA VAL A 6 6.07 9.85 3.52
C VAL A 6 6.01 10.91 2.42
N VAL A 7 5.72 10.47 1.19
CA VAL A 7 5.72 11.37 0.03
C VAL A 7 4.45 12.21 0.04
N ARG A 8 4.61 13.52 -0.07
CA ARG A 8 3.49 14.47 -0.09
C ARG A 8 3.29 15.02 -1.49
N PHE A 9 2.16 14.70 -2.10
CA PHE A 9 1.70 15.31 -3.36
C PHE A 9 0.69 16.42 -3.08
N PRO A 10 0.49 17.37 -4.02
CA PRO A 10 -0.65 18.27 -3.95
C PRO A 10 -1.95 17.45 -3.88
N GLY A 11 -2.75 17.60 -2.82
CA GLY A 11 -3.97 16.82 -2.60
C GLY A 11 -3.80 15.51 -1.80
N SER A 12 -2.59 15.15 -1.33
CA SER A 12 -2.45 14.13 -0.29
C SER A 12 -3.13 14.62 0.99
N ASN A 13 -4.04 13.82 1.56
CA ASN A 13 -4.76 14.18 2.77
C ASN A 13 -4.65 13.14 3.91
N CYS A 14 -4.03 11.98 3.63
CA CYS A 14 -3.75 10.94 4.63
C CYS A 14 -2.24 10.86 4.96
N ASP A 15 -1.46 11.84 4.55
CA ASP A 15 0.00 11.90 4.74
C ASP A 15 0.37 12.07 6.22
N VAL A 16 -0.38 12.90 6.97
CA VAL A 16 -0.18 13.08 8.41
C VAL A 16 -0.57 11.81 9.17
N ASP A 17 -1.66 11.13 8.78
CA ASP A 17 -2.07 9.89 9.42
C ASP A 17 -1.01 8.79 9.22
N ALA A 18 -0.48 8.68 7.99
CA ALA A 18 0.60 7.75 7.67
C ALA A 18 1.88 8.04 8.48
N LEU A 19 2.27 9.32 8.58
CA LEU A 19 3.43 9.73 9.38
C LEU A 19 3.25 9.34 10.85
N ARG A 20 2.10 9.69 11.46
CA ARG A 20 1.79 9.37 12.85
C ARG A 20 1.74 7.87 13.11
N ALA A 21 1.24 7.07 12.17
CA ALA A 21 1.21 5.62 12.30
C ALA A 21 2.63 5.02 12.33
N VAL A 22 3.56 5.57 11.55
CA VAL A 22 4.98 5.19 11.58
C VAL A 22 5.63 5.60 12.91
N GLU A 23 5.43 6.84 13.37
CA GLU A 23 5.98 7.33 14.64
C GLU A 23 5.48 6.51 15.83
N ARG A 24 4.25 6.03 15.79
CA ARG A 24 3.63 5.21 16.84
C ARG A 24 4.37 3.88 17.10
N VAL A 25 5.00 3.32 16.09
CA VAL A 25 5.83 2.11 16.23
C VAL A 25 7.31 2.43 16.50
N GLY A 26 7.63 3.68 16.86
CA GLY A 26 8.97 4.10 17.26
C GLY A 26 9.95 4.26 16.09
N VAL A 27 9.47 4.41 14.88
CA VAL A 27 10.29 4.62 13.68
C VAL A 27 10.26 6.09 13.31
N MET A 28 11.40 6.62 12.85
CA MET A 28 11.47 7.99 12.37
C MET A 28 10.75 8.15 11.03
N ALA A 29 9.93 9.18 10.92
CA ALA A 29 9.25 9.53 9.68
C ALA A 29 9.51 10.97 9.28
N GLN A 30 9.60 11.22 7.98
CA GLN A 30 9.76 12.55 7.42
C GLN A 30 8.91 12.73 6.18
N PHE A 31 8.43 13.95 5.94
CA PHE A 31 7.79 14.27 4.68
C PHE A 31 8.84 14.50 3.59
N VAL A 32 8.55 13.96 2.40
CA VAL A 32 9.30 14.24 1.17
C VAL A 32 8.34 14.87 0.18
N TRP A 33 8.71 16.04 -0.33
CA TRP A 33 7.85 16.80 -1.23
C TRP A 33 7.90 16.23 -2.66
N HIS A 34 6.79 16.21 -3.37
CA HIS A 34 6.71 15.63 -4.71
C HIS A 34 7.70 16.21 -5.74
N ARG A 35 8.25 17.41 -5.49
CA ARG A 35 9.27 18.06 -6.34
C ARG A 35 10.70 17.67 -5.97
N ASP A 36 10.90 17.02 -4.82
CA ASP A 36 12.22 16.56 -4.45
C ASP A 36 12.69 15.48 -5.43
N THR A 37 14.00 15.40 -5.64
CA THR A 37 14.63 14.43 -6.53
C THR A 37 15.31 13.29 -5.77
N SER A 38 15.24 13.32 -4.44
CA SER A 38 15.79 12.31 -3.54
C SER A 38 14.79 11.94 -2.45
N LEU A 39 15.04 10.84 -1.75
CA LEU A 39 14.27 10.38 -0.59
C LEU A 39 14.93 10.77 0.73
N HIS A 40 15.94 11.66 0.70
CA HIS A 40 16.67 12.17 1.86
C HIS A 40 17.21 11.05 2.78
N GLY A 41 17.70 9.95 2.19
CA GLY A 41 18.29 8.83 2.94
C GLY A 41 17.28 7.92 3.63
N ALA A 42 16.00 7.98 3.27
CA ALA A 42 15.00 7.09 3.84
C ALA A 42 15.20 5.63 3.39
N ASP A 43 14.99 4.71 4.32
CA ASP A 43 15.08 3.27 4.12
C ASP A 43 13.79 2.68 3.56
N ILE A 44 12.64 3.31 3.81
CA ILE A 44 11.30 2.88 3.43
C ILE A 44 10.52 4.07 2.88
N VAL A 45 9.64 3.83 1.92
CA VAL A 45 8.79 4.85 1.31
C VAL A 45 7.32 4.52 1.54
N ILE A 46 6.52 5.53 1.89
CA ILE A 46 5.06 5.47 1.89
C ILE A 46 4.51 6.49 0.90
N LEU A 47 3.72 6.03 -0.06
CA LEU A 47 2.86 6.86 -0.89
C LEU A 47 1.47 6.87 -0.23
N PRO A 48 1.06 7.98 0.40
CA PRO A 48 -0.14 8.02 1.22
C PRO A 48 -1.41 8.10 0.37
N GLY A 49 -2.56 7.93 1.04
CA GLY A 49 -3.86 8.19 0.47
C GLY A 49 -4.14 9.67 0.23
N GLY A 50 -5.13 9.94 -0.59
CA GLY A 50 -5.56 11.28 -0.95
C GLY A 50 -6.13 11.36 -2.36
N PHE A 51 -6.04 12.55 -2.93
CA PHE A 51 -6.49 12.88 -4.28
C PHE A 51 -5.37 13.65 -4.98
N SER A 52 -4.24 12.97 -5.25
CA SER A 52 -3.06 13.61 -5.80
C SER A 52 -3.39 14.36 -7.10
N TYR A 53 -3.05 15.66 -7.13
CA TYR A 53 -3.39 16.58 -8.22
C TYR A 53 -4.88 16.65 -8.55
N GLY A 54 -5.78 16.39 -7.53
CA GLY A 54 -7.23 16.41 -7.72
C GLY A 54 -7.78 15.29 -8.59
N ASP A 55 -7.02 14.20 -8.77
CA ASP A 55 -7.36 13.04 -9.64
C ASP A 55 -7.68 13.43 -11.10
N TYR A 56 -7.15 14.56 -11.56
CA TYR A 56 -7.28 14.96 -12.96
C TYR A 56 -6.73 13.89 -13.89
N LEU A 57 -7.40 13.65 -15.01
CA LEU A 57 -7.27 12.56 -15.98
C LEU A 57 -7.76 11.22 -15.38
N ARG A 58 -7.11 10.71 -14.33
CA ARG A 58 -7.49 9.60 -13.47
C ARG A 58 -6.58 9.59 -12.24
N SER A 59 -7.02 8.90 -11.21
CA SER A 59 -6.32 8.83 -9.92
C SER A 59 -4.89 8.32 -10.07
N GLY A 60 -3.92 9.09 -9.55
CA GLY A 60 -2.50 8.77 -9.60
C GLY A 60 -1.78 9.10 -10.93
N ALA A 61 -2.50 9.36 -12.03
CA ALA A 61 -1.90 9.49 -13.36
C ALA A 61 -0.92 10.66 -13.49
N ILE A 62 -1.17 11.79 -12.85
CA ILE A 62 -0.26 12.94 -12.85
C ILE A 62 0.88 12.74 -11.86
N ALA A 63 0.57 12.18 -10.69
CA ALA A 63 1.55 11.98 -9.62
C ALA A 63 2.75 11.13 -10.06
N ARG A 64 2.54 10.13 -10.94
CA ARG A 64 3.63 9.27 -11.46
C ARG A 64 4.76 10.05 -12.15
N PHE A 65 4.47 11.25 -12.66
CA PHE A 65 5.46 12.12 -13.33
C PHE A 65 6.15 13.10 -12.39
N SER A 66 5.79 13.11 -11.11
CA SER A 66 6.46 13.97 -10.13
C SER A 66 7.94 13.61 -10.01
N PRO A 67 8.85 14.58 -9.86
CA PRO A 67 10.29 14.33 -9.76
C PRO A 67 10.67 13.26 -8.72
N VAL A 68 10.02 13.25 -7.56
CA VAL A 68 10.26 12.25 -6.50
C VAL A 68 10.03 10.81 -6.96
N MET A 69 9.12 10.58 -7.90
CA MET A 69 8.81 9.22 -8.37
C MET A 69 9.98 8.54 -9.07
N GLN A 70 10.93 9.29 -9.64
CA GLN A 70 12.16 8.71 -10.15
C GLN A 70 13.03 8.14 -9.03
N ALA A 71 13.08 8.83 -7.88
CA ALA A 71 13.79 8.32 -6.70
C ALA A 71 13.05 7.11 -6.09
N VAL A 72 11.72 7.13 -6.05
CA VAL A 72 10.89 5.99 -5.59
C VAL A 72 11.11 4.76 -6.48
N GLN A 73 11.13 4.94 -7.81
CA GLN A 73 11.37 3.85 -8.76
C GLN A 73 12.77 3.24 -8.60
N ARG A 74 13.82 4.05 -8.43
CA ARG A 74 15.17 3.55 -8.13
C ARG A 74 15.20 2.80 -6.82
N HIS A 75 14.62 3.37 -5.76
CA HIS A 75 14.53 2.73 -4.43
C HIS A 75 13.86 1.35 -4.51
N ALA A 76 12.73 1.25 -5.22
CA ALA A 76 12.03 -0.02 -5.43
C ALA A 76 12.85 -1.02 -6.26
N ALA A 77 13.57 -0.56 -7.30
CA ALA A 77 14.43 -1.39 -8.13
C ALA A 77 15.63 -1.95 -7.34
N ASP A 78 16.14 -1.17 -6.39
CA ASP A 78 17.22 -1.57 -5.46
C ASP A 78 16.70 -2.49 -4.31
N GLY A 79 15.41 -2.87 -4.33
CA GLY A 79 14.78 -3.74 -3.34
C GLY A 79 14.30 -3.02 -2.08
N GLY A 80 14.32 -1.70 -2.07
CA GLY A 80 13.80 -0.88 -0.98
C GLY A 80 12.27 -0.99 -0.85
N PRO A 81 11.72 -1.04 0.38
CA PRO A 81 10.29 -1.17 0.59
C PRO A 81 9.51 0.09 0.21
N VAL A 82 8.38 -0.14 -0.48
CA VAL A 82 7.44 0.92 -0.85
C VAL A 82 6.01 0.47 -0.53
N LEU A 83 5.29 1.23 0.29
CA LEU A 83 3.89 1.02 0.59
C LEU A 83 3.04 2.10 -0.09
N GLY A 84 2.10 1.70 -0.94
CA GLY A 84 1.09 2.59 -1.51
C GLY A 84 -0.27 2.35 -0.85
N ILE A 85 -0.85 3.38 -0.23
CA ILE A 85 -2.15 3.31 0.44
C ILE A 85 -3.17 4.08 -0.40
N CYS A 86 -4.27 3.45 -0.80
CA CYS A 86 -5.36 4.05 -1.56
C CYS A 86 -4.85 4.79 -2.82
N ASN A 87 -4.77 6.11 -2.81
CA ASN A 87 -4.16 6.89 -3.91
C ASN A 87 -2.71 6.50 -4.17
N GLY A 88 -1.94 6.14 -3.13
CA GLY A 88 -0.58 5.60 -3.29
C GLY A 88 -0.56 4.29 -4.09
N PHE A 89 -1.53 3.40 -3.91
CA PHE A 89 -1.64 2.18 -4.73
C PHE A 89 -1.97 2.51 -6.18
N GLN A 90 -2.87 3.48 -6.42
CA GLN A 90 -3.16 3.98 -7.77
C GLN A 90 -1.88 4.49 -8.44
N ILE A 91 -1.07 5.28 -7.71
CA ILE A 91 0.21 5.79 -8.21
C ILE A 91 1.19 4.65 -8.53
N LEU A 92 1.28 3.60 -7.69
CA LEU A 92 2.15 2.45 -7.94
C LEU A 92 1.77 1.71 -9.22
N CYS A 93 0.46 1.54 -9.50
CA CYS A 93 -0.01 0.95 -10.75
C CYS A 93 0.31 1.86 -11.95
N GLU A 94 0.04 3.17 -11.85
CA GLU A 94 0.33 4.14 -12.91
C GLU A 94 1.83 4.25 -13.21
N ALA A 95 2.69 4.09 -12.19
CA ALA A 95 4.14 4.07 -12.33
C ALA A 95 4.70 2.71 -12.76
N HIS A 96 3.85 1.70 -12.99
CA HIS A 96 4.22 0.33 -13.35
C HIS A 96 5.12 -0.39 -12.31
N LEU A 97 5.08 0.05 -11.06
CA LEU A 97 5.72 -0.64 -9.94
C LEU A 97 4.88 -1.83 -9.44
N LEU A 98 3.57 -1.79 -9.69
CA LEU A 98 2.65 -2.90 -9.52
C LEU A 98 1.83 -3.11 -10.80
N PRO A 99 1.42 -4.35 -11.12
CA PRO A 99 0.59 -4.64 -12.29
C PRO A 99 -0.87 -4.24 -12.07
N GLY A 100 -1.63 -4.14 -13.17
CA GLY A 100 -3.05 -3.80 -13.15
C GLY A 100 -3.32 -2.30 -13.08
N ALA A 101 -4.55 -1.94 -12.76
CA ALA A 101 -5.00 -0.56 -12.63
C ALA A 101 -6.15 -0.45 -11.62
N LEU A 102 -6.32 0.72 -11.02
CA LEU A 102 -7.47 1.05 -10.18
C LEU A 102 -8.43 1.89 -11.03
N LEU A 103 -9.65 1.42 -11.16
CA LEU A 103 -10.70 2.07 -11.93
C LEU A 103 -11.84 2.51 -11.02
N ARG A 104 -12.77 3.26 -11.60
CA ARG A 104 -13.98 3.71 -10.92
C ARG A 104 -14.74 2.52 -10.33
N ASN A 105 -15.22 2.69 -9.10
CA ASN A 105 -16.04 1.68 -8.43
C ASN A 105 -17.20 1.23 -9.31
N ALA A 106 -17.52 -0.06 -9.31
CA ALA A 106 -18.58 -0.62 -10.15
C ALA A 106 -19.94 0.05 -9.91
N GLY A 107 -20.22 0.49 -8.68
CA GLY A 107 -21.43 1.24 -8.32
C GLY A 107 -21.40 2.73 -8.68
N LEU A 108 -20.33 3.23 -9.33
CA LEU A 108 -20.12 4.63 -9.73
C LEU A 108 -20.22 5.65 -8.57
N ALA A 109 -20.26 5.17 -7.34
CA ALA A 109 -20.36 5.98 -6.12
C ALA A 109 -19.05 5.94 -5.32
N PHE A 110 -18.79 7.01 -4.58
CA PHE A 110 -17.75 7.05 -3.57
C PHE A 110 -18.13 6.13 -2.41
N VAL A 111 -17.22 5.24 -2.02
CA VAL A 111 -17.42 4.30 -0.91
C VAL A 111 -16.55 4.76 0.26
N SER A 112 -17.20 5.02 1.41
CA SER A 112 -16.53 5.36 2.67
C SER A 112 -17.18 4.54 3.78
N LYS A 113 -16.52 3.44 4.16
CA LYS A 113 -16.99 2.52 5.21
C LYS A 113 -15.88 1.59 5.69
N PRO A 114 -16.01 1.00 6.88
CA PRO A 114 -15.17 -0.15 7.25
C PRO A 114 -15.52 -1.36 6.37
N VAL A 115 -14.48 -2.13 6.04
CA VAL A 115 -14.58 -3.40 5.30
C VAL A 115 -13.76 -4.46 6.02
N ASP A 116 -14.18 -5.71 5.86
CA ASP A 116 -13.43 -6.85 6.38
C ASP A 116 -12.52 -7.38 5.27
N VAL A 117 -11.25 -7.61 5.61
CA VAL A 117 -10.26 -8.19 4.71
C VAL A 117 -9.55 -9.35 5.38
N VAL A 118 -9.02 -10.26 4.59
CA VAL A 118 -8.11 -11.31 5.04
C VAL A 118 -6.71 -11.02 4.53
N VAL A 119 -5.70 -11.25 5.38
CA VAL A 119 -4.29 -11.21 4.99
C VAL A 119 -3.92 -12.54 4.39
N GLU A 120 -3.62 -12.58 3.07
CA GLU A 120 -3.23 -13.80 2.38
C GLU A 120 -1.71 -13.96 2.31
N ARG A 121 -1.00 -12.87 1.95
CA ARG A 121 0.46 -12.88 1.90
C ARG A 121 1.05 -12.17 3.12
N THR A 122 1.82 -12.91 3.92
CA THR A 122 2.56 -12.37 5.07
C THR A 122 4.05 -12.17 4.78
N ALA A 123 4.57 -12.78 3.71
CA ALA A 123 5.95 -12.62 3.28
C ALA A 123 6.16 -11.30 2.52
N THR A 124 5.86 -10.16 3.17
CA THR A 124 6.12 -8.82 2.65
C THR A 124 6.75 -7.94 3.73
N ALA A 125 7.33 -6.81 3.33
CA ALA A 125 7.88 -5.82 4.25
C ALA A 125 6.82 -5.22 5.19
N PHE A 126 5.51 -5.36 4.87
CA PHE A 126 4.42 -4.67 5.55
C PHE A 126 3.40 -5.60 6.20
N THR A 127 3.55 -6.91 6.06
CA THR A 127 2.60 -7.89 6.62
C THR A 127 3.26 -9.02 7.40
N SER A 128 4.57 -8.92 7.67
CA SER A 128 5.38 -10.01 8.25
C SER A 128 5.02 -10.38 9.70
N VAL A 129 4.30 -9.52 10.42
CA VAL A 129 3.86 -9.81 11.80
C VAL A 129 2.47 -10.46 11.87
N PHE A 130 1.76 -10.54 10.74
CA PHE A 130 0.46 -11.18 10.71
C PHE A 130 0.58 -12.69 10.49
N GLU A 131 -0.38 -13.43 11.03
CA GLU A 131 -0.58 -14.82 10.65
C GLU A 131 -1.37 -14.89 9.33
N PRO A 132 -1.05 -15.84 8.44
CA PRO A 132 -1.84 -16.05 7.23
C PRO A 132 -3.32 -16.33 7.57
N GLY A 133 -4.23 -15.68 6.84
CA GLY A 133 -5.66 -15.84 7.05
C GLY A 133 -6.25 -14.97 8.16
N VAL A 134 -5.44 -14.15 8.86
CA VAL A 134 -5.97 -13.22 9.85
C VAL A 134 -6.94 -12.24 9.20
N ARG A 135 -8.06 -11.99 9.87
CA ARG A 135 -9.09 -11.03 9.43
C ARG A 135 -8.86 -9.70 10.12
N LEU A 136 -8.95 -8.63 9.33
CA LEU A 136 -8.79 -7.26 9.79
C LEU A 136 -9.98 -6.44 9.33
N ARG A 137 -10.37 -5.46 10.14
CA ARG A 137 -11.41 -4.49 9.80
C ARG A 137 -10.79 -3.13 9.53
N LEU A 138 -10.71 -2.77 8.26
CA LEU A 138 -10.02 -1.57 7.80
C LEU A 138 -11.01 -0.62 7.10
N PRO A 139 -10.88 0.71 7.23
CA PRO A 139 -11.69 1.66 6.47
C PRO A 139 -11.24 1.73 5.01
N VAL A 140 -12.20 1.95 4.11
CA VAL A 140 -11.97 2.39 2.73
C VAL A 140 -12.63 3.75 2.51
N ALA A 141 -12.03 4.58 1.64
CA ALA A 141 -12.56 5.90 1.26
C ALA A 141 -12.09 6.25 -0.16
N HIS A 142 -12.83 5.81 -1.19
CA HIS A 142 -12.42 5.96 -2.59
C HIS A 142 -13.59 5.99 -3.59
N GLY A 143 -13.39 6.71 -4.71
CA GLY A 143 -14.24 6.65 -5.89
C GLY A 143 -13.69 5.66 -6.94
N ASP A 144 -12.36 5.52 -7.00
CA ASP A 144 -11.62 4.72 -7.98
C ASP A 144 -10.79 3.63 -7.27
N GLY A 145 -11.49 2.70 -6.60
CA GLY A 145 -10.85 1.63 -5.84
C GLY A 145 -10.93 0.24 -6.48
N ARG A 146 -11.56 0.13 -7.66
CA ARG A 146 -11.77 -1.16 -8.34
C ARG A 146 -10.49 -1.63 -9.01
N PHE A 147 -9.81 -2.61 -8.42
CA PHE A 147 -8.66 -3.25 -9.04
C PHE A 147 -9.09 -4.09 -10.25
N VAL A 148 -8.42 -3.87 -11.37
CA VAL A 148 -8.59 -4.64 -12.61
C VAL A 148 -7.24 -4.99 -13.21
N ALA A 149 -7.15 -6.15 -13.85
CA ALA A 149 -5.99 -6.58 -14.61
C ALA A 149 -6.41 -7.54 -15.72
N ALA A 150 -5.55 -7.76 -16.70
CA ALA A 150 -5.74 -8.81 -17.69
C ALA A 150 -5.80 -10.19 -17.00
N GLU A 151 -6.50 -11.14 -17.60
CA GLU A 151 -6.71 -12.47 -17.01
C GLU A 151 -5.40 -13.21 -16.73
N ASP A 152 -4.41 -13.09 -17.63
CA ASP A 152 -3.07 -13.66 -17.43
C ASP A 152 -2.36 -13.03 -16.20
N THR A 153 -2.53 -11.72 -16.00
CA THR A 153 -1.99 -11.03 -14.83
C THR A 153 -2.69 -11.49 -13.55
N LEU A 154 -4.01 -11.65 -13.57
CA LEU A 154 -4.74 -12.17 -12.41
C LEU A 154 -4.29 -13.59 -12.08
N ARG A 155 -4.17 -14.49 -13.08
CA ARG A 155 -3.64 -15.84 -12.88
C ARG A 155 -2.23 -15.84 -12.30
N MET A 156 -1.35 -14.97 -12.78
CA MET A 156 0.02 -14.81 -12.27
C MET A 156 0.02 -14.35 -10.81
N LEU A 157 -0.79 -13.34 -10.46
CA LEU A 157 -0.88 -12.83 -9.08
C LEU A 157 -1.33 -13.92 -8.10
N GLU A 158 -2.32 -14.75 -8.51
CA GLU A 158 -2.80 -15.88 -7.71
C GLU A 158 -1.75 -17.00 -7.60
N ALA A 159 -1.17 -17.41 -8.72
CA ALA A 159 -0.20 -18.52 -8.77
C ALA A 159 1.09 -18.22 -8.02
N GLU A 160 1.55 -16.95 -8.02
CA GLU A 160 2.75 -16.51 -7.31
C GLU A 160 2.46 -16.06 -5.87
N GLY A 161 1.21 -16.16 -5.40
CA GLY A 161 0.82 -15.72 -4.05
C GLY A 161 1.08 -14.23 -3.81
N ARG A 162 0.81 -13.38 -4.79
CA ARG A 162 1.07 -11.94 -4.74
C ARG A 162 -0.13 -11.11 -4.29
N VAL A 163 -1.27 -11.75 -4.05
CA VAL A 163 -2.41 -11.11 -3.38
C VAL A 163 -2.08 -10.97 -1.91
N VAL A 164 -2.08 -9.74 -1.41
CA VAL A 164 -1.73 -9.41 -0.01
C VAL A 164 -2.99 -9.35 0.84
N LEU A 165 -4.01 -8.67 0.36
CA LEU A 165 -5.30 -8.53 1.03
C LEU A 165 -6.44 -8.88 0.08
N ARG A 166 -7.46 -9.57 0.61
CA ARG A 166 -8.70 -9.85 -0.09
C ARG A 166 -9.91 -9.40 0.72
N TYR A 167 -10.87 -8.75 0.07
CA TYR A 167 -12.15 -8.43 0.70
C TYR A 167 -12.93 -9.70 1.02
N VAL A 168 -13.47 -9.77 2.23
CA VAL A 168 -14.26 -10.91 2.71
C VAL A 168 -15.55 -10.42 3.36
N PRO A 169 -16.63 -11.22 3.43
CA PRO A 169 -17.84 -10.84 4.15
C PRO A 169 -17.53 -10.69 5.65
N ALA A 170 -18.28 -9.84 6.35
CA ALA A 170 -18.10 -9.62 7.80
C ALA A 170 -18.28 -10.92 8.60
N THR A 171 -19.23 -11.74 8.17
CA THR A 171 -19.44 -13.13 8.65
C THR A 171 -19.72 -14.01 7.46
N GLU A 172 -19.56 -15.35 7.60
CA GLU A 172 -19.90 -16.31 6.55
C GLU A 172 -21.38 -16.24 6.14
N GLU A 173 -22.25 -15.87 7.08
CA GLU A 173 -23.70 -15.74 6.88
C GLU A 173 -24.12 -14.32 6.41
N SER A 174 -23.17 -13.39 6.24
CA SER A 174 -23.48 -12.01 5.85
C SER A 174 -24.10 -11.97 4.44
N PRO A 175 -25.31 -11.42 4.29
CA PRO A 175 -25.93 -11.25 2.98
C PRO A 175 -25.30 -10.15 2.15
N LEU A 176 -24.41 -9.33 2.76
CA LEU A 176 -23.75 -8.22 2.09
C LEU A 176 -22.60 -8.72 1.23
N GLN A 177 -22.54 -8.21 0.01
CA GLN A 177 -21.40 -8.46 -0.87
C GLN A 177 -20.11 -7.98 -0.20
N PRO A 178 -19.08 -8.84 -0.07
CA PRO A 178 -17.84 -8.48 0.62
C PRO A 178 -17.07 -7.39 -0.12
N ASN A 179 -17.19 -7.38 -1.44
CA ASN A 179 -16.43 -6.51 -2.34
C ASN A 179 -17.11 -5.14 -2.49
N PRO A 180 -16.55 -4.07 -1.91
CA PRO A 180 -17.21 -2.77 -1.85
C PRO A 180 -17.20 -2.03 -3.19
N ASN A 181 -16.33 -2.42 -4.12
CA ASN A 181 -16.00 -1.62 -5.30
C ASN A 181 -15.98 -2.40 -6.64
N GLY A 182 -16.17 -3.73 -6.61
CA GLY A 182 -16.15 -4.57 -7.81
C GLY A 182 -14.74 -4.99 -8.27
N SER A 183 -13.75 -4.96 -7.38
CA SER A 183 -12.39 -5.44 -7.66
C SER A 183 -12.36 -6.88 -8.16
N ALA A 184 -11.54 -7.16 -9.16
CA ALA A 184 -11.31 -8.51 -9.66
C ALA A 184 -10.87 -9.45 -8.52
N ASN A 185 -11.42 -10.66 -8.47
CA ASN A 185 -11.15 -11.69 -7.46
C ASN A 185 -11.22 -11.15 -6.01
N HIS A 186 -12.02 -10.12 -5.74
CA HIS A 186 -12.09 -9.45 -4.43
C HIS A 186 -10.74 -8.89 -3.93
N ILE A 187 -9.77 -8.66 -4.80
CA ILE A 187 -8.44 -8.17 -4.43
C ILE A 187 -8.56 -6.77 -3.80
N ALA A 188 -8.03 -6.63 -2.58
CA ALA A 188 -7.94 -5.38 -1.84
C ALA A 188 -6.51 -4.82 -1.79
N GLY A 189 -5.51 -5.65 -2.09
CA GLY A 189 -4.11 -5.27 -2.15
C GLY A 189 -3.23 -6.36 -2.76
N ILE A 190 -2.15 -5.93 -3.40
CA ILE A 190 -1.17 -6.80 -4.07
C ILE A 190 0.26 -6.38 -3.75
N SER A 191 1.21 -7.25 -4.09
CA SER A 191 2.65 -6.94 -4.00
C SER A 191 3.39 -7.26 -5.31
N ASN A 192 4.63 -6.73 -5.40
CA ASN A 192 5.59 -7.24 -6.37
C ASN A 192 6.05 -8.66 -5.98
N ALA A 193 6.85 -9.31 -6.82
CA ALA A 193 7.32 -10.68 -6.59
C ALA A 193 8.10 -10.82 -5.27
N THR A 194 8.95 -9.84 -4.95
CA THR A 194 9.79 -9.85 -3.74
C THR A 194 9.05 -9.47 -2.45
N GLY A 195 7.82 -8.94 -2.54
CA GLY A 195 7.07 -8.47 -1.36
C GLY A 195 7.57 -7.15 -0.79
N THR A 196 8.46 -6.44 -1.49
CA THR A 196 8.98 -5.14 -1.05
C THR A 196 8.11 -3.96 -1.49
N VAL A 197 7.41 -4.09 -2.62
CA VAL A 197 6.44 -3.08 -3.06
C VAL A 197 5.04 -3.62 -2.82
N VAL A 198 4.23 -2.91 -2.03
CA VAL A 198 2.87 -3.31 -1.66
C VAL A 198 1.91 -2.16 -1.90
N GLY A 199 0.77 -2.45 -2.51
CA GLY A 199 -0.34 -1.51 -2.70
C GLY A 199 -1.62 -2.02 -2.05
N LEU A 200 -2.31 -1.16 -1.30
CA LEU A 200 -3.53 -1.46 -0.56
C LEU A 200 -4.59 -0.40 -0.84
N MET A 201 -5.85 -0.79 -1.07
CA MET A 201 -6.96 0.17 -1.13
C MET A 201 -7.50 0.57 0.25
N PRO A 202 -7.59 -0.34 1.25
CA PRO A 202 -7.91 0.04 2.62
C PRO A 202 -6.84 0.93 3.27
N HIS A 203 -7.24 1.66 4.31
CA HIS A 203 -6.43 2.63 5.04
C HIS A 203 -6.02 2.10 6.42
N PRO A 204 -4.93 1.34 6.55
CA PRO A 204 -4.44 0.87 7.85
C PRO A 204 -4.01 2.02 8.78
N GLU A 205 -3.52 3.14 8.23
CA GLU A 205 -3.07 4.30 9.00
C GLU A 205 -4.19 4.95 9.83
N ARG A 206 -5.44 4.80 9.40
CA ARG A 206 -6.61 5.38 10.09
C ARG A 206 -7.11 4.54 11.28
N VAL A 207 -6.65 3.31 11.38
CA VAL A 207 -6.97 2.38 12.48
C VAL A 207 -5.71 1.76 13.08
N ALA A 208 -4.64 2.57 13.17
CA ALA A 208 -3.36 2.19 13.80
C ALA A 208 -3.26 2.70 15.24
N ASP A 209 -4.22 3.49 15.73
CA ASP A 209 -4.21 4.06 17.07
C ASP A 209 -5.09 3.26 18.04
N PRO A 210 -4.49 2.58 19.06
CA PRO A 210 -5.28 1.85 20.06
C PRO A 210 -6.25 2.73 20.85
N LEU A 211 -6.03 4.04 20.90
CA LEU A 211 -6.95 4.98 21.57
C LEU A 211 -8.25 5.20 20.79
N LEU A 212 -8.26 4.87 19.49
CA LEU A 212 -9.42 5.05 18.62
C LEU A 212 -10.25 3.76 18.46
N GLY A 213 -9.83 2.64 19.05
CA GLY A 213 -10.52 1.35 18.98
C GLY A 213 -9.56 0.18 18.74
N VAL A 214 -10.04 -0.87 18.07
CA VAL A 214 -9.20 -2.02 17.71
C VAL A 214 -8.18 -1.58 16.66
N PRO A 215 -6.86 -1.69 16.94
CA PRO A 215 -5.82 -1.16 16.07
C PRO A 215 -5.44 -2.14 14.96
N ASP A 216 -6.41 -2.60 14.18
CA ASP A 216 -6.22 -3.61 13.12
C ASP A 216 -5.18 -3.18 12.06
N GLY A 217 -4.98 -1.86 11.90
CA GLY A 217 -3.97 -1.32 10.99
C GLY A 217 -2.56 -1.26 11.55
N LEU A 218 -2.38 -1.39 12.86
CA LEU A 218 -1.06 -1.22 13.50
C LEU A 218 -0.03 -2.25 13.03
N GLY A 219 -0.47 -3.48 12.74
CA GLY A 219 0.41 -4.56 12.30
C GLY A 219 1.18 -4.26 11.01
N PHE A 220 0.65 -3.44 10.09
CA PHE A 220 1.35 -3.02 8.89
C PHE A 220 2.58 -2.17 9.22
N PHE A 221 2.47 -1.28 10.18
CA PHE A 221 3.57 -0.40 10.64
C PHE A 221 4.52 -1.14 11.57
N THR A 222 4.03 -2.10 12.36
CA THR A 222 4.90 -3.00 13.15
C THR A 222 5.76 -3.87 12.24
N SER A 223 5.19 -4.39 11.13
CA SER A 223 5.94 -5.13 10.11
C SER A 223 7.04 -4.26 9.48
N LEU A 224 6.70 -3.03 9.11
CA LEU A 224 7.63 -2.03 8.60
C LEU A 224 8.78 -1.80 9.60
N ALA A 225 8.48 -1.64 10.88
CA ALA A 225 9.50 -1.44 11.93
C ALA A 225 10.41 -2.67 12.12
N ALA A 226 9.90 -3.85 11.85
CA ALA A 226 10.64 -5.11 11.91
C ALA A 226 11.46 -5.39 10.66
N TRP A 227 11.21 -4.70 9.55
CA TRP A 227 11.93 -4.91 8.29
C TRP A 227 13.43 -4.65 8.45
N ARG A 228 14.23 -5.47 7.77
CA ARG A 228 15.70 -5.32 7.68
C ARG A 228 16.11 -5.48 6.23
N PRO A 229 17.04 -4.64 5.73
CA PRO A 229 17.59 -4.82 4.40
C PRO A 229 18.22 -6.21 4.28
N PRO A 230 18.11 -6.86 3.13
CA PRO A 230 18.85 -8.10 2.91
C PRO A 230 20.33 -7.85 3.16
N VAL A 231 20.98 -8.75 3.91
CA VAL A 231 22.41 -8.65 4.16
C VAL A 231 23.12 -8.68 2.81
N SER A 232 23.75 -7.56 2.44
CA SER A 232 24.60 -7.51 1.27
C SER A 232 25.71 -8.54 1.48
N THR A 233 25.66 -9.64 0.76
CA THR A 233 26.83 -10.53 0.62
C THR A 233 27.85 -9.78 -0.21
N LEU A 234 28.61 -8.90 0.45
CA LEU A 234 29.83 -8.37 -0.14
C LEU A 234 30.68 -9.58 -0.51
N SER A 235 30.85 -9.80 -1.80
CA SER A 235 31.84 -10.73 -2.31
C SER A 235 33.14 -10.37 -1.65
N THR A 236 33.68 -11.28 -0.81
CA THR A 236 35.05 -11.20 -0.34
C THR A 236 35.95 -11.02 -1.58
N PRO A 237 36.79 -9.99 -1.62
CA PRO A 237 37.77 -9.92 -2.69
C PRO A 237 38.61 -11.23 -2.63
N ASN A 238 38.64 -11.93 -3.75
CA ASN A 238 39.44 -13.12 -3.92
C ASN A 238 40.90 -12.70 -3.78
N PRO A 239 41.74 -13.41 -2.99
CA PRO A 239 43.13 -13.06 -2.75
C PRO A 239 44.01 -13.13 -4.00
#